data_f43aef3bc670efcaafa66c172725ecc4
#
_entry.id   f43aef3bc670efcaafa66c172725ecc4
#
_cell.length_a   1.000
_cell.length_b   1.000
_cell.length_c   1.000
_cell.angle_alpha   90.00
_cell.angle_beta   90.00
_cell.angle_gamma   90.00
#
_symmetry.space_group_name_H-M   'P 1'
#
loop_
_entity.id
_entity.type
_entity.pdbx_description
1 polymer ?
#
loop_
_entity_poly.entity_id
_entity_poly.type
_entity_poly.pdbx_seq_one_letter_code
_entity_poly.pdbx_strand_id
1 'polypeptide(L)'
;MKMTKVIREYMEETLSAKRIEANKKSRADYDARRKACIEEIEALRESMRESIENILRKYDMDMEYGSYNPKPMFDEIWYMHDSSIQNQTELTAIREKERVRMETQKTAIRDIELEMALGGDKAKFMEMLTNVVIE
;
A
#
# COMPACT_ATOMS: atom_id res chain seq x y z
N MET A 1 -21.25 10.94 29.33
CA MET A 1 -21.64 9.64 28.72
C MET A 1 -20.60 8.59 29.08
N LYS A 2 -21.02 7.42 29.44
CA LYS A 2 -20.08 6.33 29.74
C LYS A 2 -19.61 5.65 28.44
N MET A 3 -18.29 5.55 28.29
CA MET A 3 -17.68 4.87 27.15
C MET A 3 -17.79 3.35 27.33
N THR A 4 -18.76 2.74 26.67
CA THR A 4 -18.90 1.30 26.61
C THR A 4 -17.94 0.72 25.56
N LYS A 5 -17.72 -0.60 25.62
CA LYS A 5 -16.92 -1.30 24.62
C LYS A 5 -17.45 -1.08 23.19
N VAL A 6 -18.77 -1.14 23.02
CA VAL A 6 -19.44 -0.96 21.72
C VAL A 6 -19.21 0.46 21.16
N ILE A 7 -19.33 1.48 22.01
CA ILE A 7 -19.10 2.88 21.63
C ILE A 7 -17.64 3.10 21.26
N ARG A 8 -16.71 2.53 22.01
CA ARG A 8 -15.27 2.62 21.72
C ARG A 8 -14.93 1.95 20.39
N GLU A 9 -15.46 0.76 20.14
CA GLU A 9 -15.27 0.08 18.87
C GLU A 9 -15.81 0.89 17.69
N TYR A 10 -16.99 1.46 17.83
CA TYR A 10 -17.58 2.33 16.81
C TYR A 10 -16.70 3.55 16.51
N MET A 11 -16.20 4.21 17.56
CA MET A 11 -15.27 5.33 17.42
C MET A 11 -13.99 4.93 16.69
N GLU A 12 -13.36 3.85 17.13
CA GLU A 12 -12.12 3.35 16.54
C GLU A 12 -12.30 2.95 15.07
N GLU A 13 -13.38 2.24 14.74
CA GLU A 13 -13.72 1.88 13.37
C GLU A 13 -13.95 3.09 12.48
N THR A 14 -14.69 4.08 12.96
CA THR A 14 -14.98 5.32 12.23
C THR A 14 -13.69 6.08 11.92
N LEU A 15 -12.83 6.25 12.89
CA LEU A 15 -11.56 6.97 12.73
C LEU A 15 -10.56 6.18 11.89
N SER A 16 -10.53 4.86 12.04
CA SER A 16 -9.70 3.99 11.22
C SER A 16 -10.12 4.04 9.75
N ALA A 17 -11.41 4.08 9.47
CA ALA A 17 -11.91 4.23 8.10
C ALA A 17 -11.45 5.55 7.45
N LYS A 18 -11.49 6.65 8.19
CA LYS A 18 -10.96 7.95 7.73
C LYS A 18 -9.47 7.88 7.43
N ARG A 19 -8.69 7.27 8.31
CA ARG A 19 -7.24 7.10 8.15
C ARG A 19 -6.90 6.23 6.94
N ILE A 20 -7.56 5.09 6.79
CA ILE A 20 -7.34 4.15 5.69
C ILE A 20 -7.64 4.83 4.34
N GLU A 21 -8.75 5.58 4.26
CA GLU A 21 -9.10 6.30 3.04
C GLU A 21 -8.06 7.39 2.70
N ALA A 22 -7.59 8.14 3.69
CA ALA A 22 -6.55 9.14 3.50
C ALA A 22 -5.22 8.51 3.05
N ASN A 23 -4.83 7.38 3.64
CA ASN A 23 -3.65 6.62 3.25
C ASN A 23 -3.76 6.12 1.81
N LYS A 24 -4.91 5.58 1.43
CA LYS A 24 -5.18 5.10 0.07
C LYS A 24 -5.02 6.20 -0.97
N LYS A 25 -5.61 7.37 -0.71
CA LYS A 25 -5.49 8.55 -1.60
C LYS A 25 -4.04 9.02 -1.72
N SER A 26 -3.33 9.04 -0.60
CA SER A 26 -1.93 9.45 -0.54
C SER A 26 -0.99 8.53 -1.32
N ARG A 27 -1.31 7.23 -1.42
CA ARG A 27 -0.53 6.24 -2.15
C ARG A 27 -0.92 6.06 -3.61
N ALA A 28 -2.11 6.53 -4.00
CA ALA A 28 -2.70 6.18 -5.30
C ALA A 28 -1.78 6.51 -6.50
N ASP A 29 -1.16 7.68 -6.50
CA ASP A 29 -0.25 8.08 -7.57
C ASP A 29 1.02 7.21 -7.61
N TYR A 30 1.63 6.99 -6.45
CA TYR A 30 2.82 6.15 -6.34
C TYR A 30 2.54 4.71 -6.79
N ASP A 31 1.45 4.12 -6.30
CA ASP A 31 1.08 2.74 -6.63
C ASP A 31 0.77 2.58 -8.13
N ALA A 32 0.09 3.56 -8.73
CA ALA A 32 -0.21 3.57 -10.16
C ALA A 32 1.07 3.67 -11.01
N ARG A 33 2.00 4.54 -10.64
CA ARG A 33 3.28 4.69 -11.33
C ARG A 33 4.15 3.44 -11.19
N ARG A 34 4.18 2.85 -10.00
CA ARG A 34 4.91 1.61 -9.74
C ARG A 34 4.35 0.47 -10.58
N LYS A 35 3.03 0.32 -10.61
CA LYS A 35 2.35 -0.70 -11.43
C LYS A 35 2.67 -0.54 -12.90
N ALA A 36 2.57 0.67 -13.45
CA ALA A 36 2.89 0.97 -14.84
C ALA A 36 4.36 0.65 -15.16
N CYS A 37 5.27 1.00 -14.26
CA CYS A 37 6.70 0.68 -14.39
C CYS A 37 6.94 -0.83 -14.47
N ILE A 38 6.34 -1.60 -13.58
CA ILE A 38 6.45 -3.07 -13.56
C ILE A 38 5.88 -3.66 -14.85
N GLU A 39 4.73 -3.20 -15.30
CA GLU A 39 4.10 -3.67 -16.54
C GLU A 39 4.98 -3.41 -17.78
N GLU A 40 5.62 -2.24 -17.86
CA GLU A 40 6.54 -1.94 -18.95
C GLU A 40 7.79 -2.83 -18.93
N ILE A 41 8.34 -3.10 -17.76
CA ILE A 41 9.48 -4.01 -17.60
C ILE A 41 9.10 -5.43 -18.00
N GLU A 42 7.95 -5.92 -17.58
CA GLU A 42 7.45 -7.25 -17.96
C GLU A 42 7.24 -7.37 -19.47
N ALA A 43 6.66 -6.35 -20.10
CA ALA A 43 6.48 -6.31 -21.55
C ALA A 43 7.82 -6.35 -22.30
N LEU A 44 8.82 -5.62 -21.81
CA LEU A 44 10.17 -5.65 -22.37
C LEU A 44 10.81 -7.01 -22.25
N ARG A 45 10.71 -7.66 -21.10
CA ARG A 45 11.22 -9.02 -20.87
C ARG A 45 10.60 -10.01 -21.85
N GLU A 46 9.27 -9.95 -22.01
CA GLU A 46 8.57 -10.84 -22.95
C GLU A 46 8.99 -10.61 -24.40
N SER A 47 9.12 -9.34 -24.80
CA SER A 47 9.61 -8.98 -26.13
C SER A 47 11.04 -9.50 -26.37
N MET A 48 11.91 -9.41 -25.37
CA MET A 48 13.28 -9.92 -25.45
C MET A 48 13.31 -11.45 -25.53
N ARG A 49 12.44 -12.12 -24.76
CA ARG A 49 12.31 -13.59 -24.81
C ARG A 49 11.91 -14.04 -26.21
N GLU A 50 10.86 -13.44 -26.79
CA GLU A 50 10.40 -13.76 -28.14
C GLU A 50 11.48 -13.53 -29.19
N SER A 51 12.22 -12.43 -29.08
CA SER A 51 13.33 -12.13 -30.00
C SER A 51 14.43 -13.17 -29.93
N ILE A 52 14.79 -13.62 -28.73
CA ILE A 52 15.81 -14.66 -28.54
C ILE A 52 15.32 -16.01 -29.05
N GLU A 53 14.08 -16.39 -28.77
CA GLU A 53 13.48 -17.62 -29.30
C GLU A 53 13.46 -17.65 -30.83
N ASN A 54 13.15 -16.52 -31.46
CA ASN A 54 13.17 -16.41 -32.92
C ASN A 54 14.58 -16.59 -33.50
N ILE A 55 15.60 -16.04 -32.83
CA ILE A 55 17.01 -16.25 -33.21
C ILE A 55 17.40 -17.72 -33.08
N LEU A 56 17.03 -18.37 -31.98
CA LEU A 56 17.31 -19.79 -31.75
C LEU A 56 16.67 -20.65 -32.85
N ARG A 57 15.41 -20.38 -33.17
CA ARG A 57 14.71 -21.13 -34.26
C ARG A 57 15.40 -20.95 -35.60
N LYS A 58 15.88 -19.74 -35.89
CA LYS A 58 16.61 -19.46 -37.15
C LYS A 58 17.83 -20.34 -37.33
N TYR A 59 18.52 -20.67 -36.24
CA TYR A 59 19.73 -21.49 -36.25
C TYR A 59 19.49 -22.92 -35.78
N ASP A 60 18.24 -23.32 -35.58
CA ASP A 60 17.86 -24.65 -35.10
C ASP A 60 18.57 -25.02 -33.78
N MET A 61 18.51 -24.07 -32.84
CA MET A 61 19.08 -24.19 -31.48
C MET A 61 18.00 -24.04 -30.41
N ASP A 62 18.29 -24.61 -29.23
CA ASP A 62 17.43 -24.53 -28.06
C ASP A 62 18.17 -23.92 -26.88
N MET A 63 17.42 -23.32 -25.94
CA MET A 63 17.96 -22.95 -24.64
C MET A 63 17.88 -24.12 -23.66
N GLU A 64 18.98 -24.29 -22.89
CA GLU A 64 19.00 -25.27 -21.82
C GLU A 64 18.16 -24.81 -20.62
N TYR A 65 17.44 -25.73 -19.99
CA TYR A 65 16.66 -25.47 -18.79
C TYR A 65 17.45 -25.88 -17.56
N GLY A 66 17.31 -25.10 -16.48
CA GLY A 66 17.94 -25.40 -15.19
C GLY A 66 17.37 -26.67 -14.54
N SER A 67 18.19 -27.35 -13.73
CA SER A 67 17.83 -28.64 -13.11
C SER A 67 16.66 -28.59 -12.14
N TYR A 68 16.49 -27.48 -11.45
CA TYR A 68 15.46 -27.29 -10.40
C TYR A 68 14.37 -26.30 -10.81
N ASN A 69 14.54 -25.63 -11.92
CA ASN A 69 13.59 -24.65 -12.42
C ASN A 69 13.31 -24.97 -13.90
N PRO A 70 12.06 -25.32 -14.27
CA PRO A 70 11.70 -25.61 -15.64
C PRO A 70 11.72 -24.40 -16.57
N LYS A 71 11.98 -23.20 -16.04
CA LYS A 71 12.11 -22.00 -16.85
C LYS A 71 13.46 -21.97 -17.57
N PRO A 72 13.53 -21.41 -18.80
CA PRO A 72 14.79 -21.20 -19.48
C PRO A 72 15.79 -20.40 -18.61
N MET A 73 17.08 -20.72 -18.70
CA MET A 73 18.14 -19.98 -17.97
C MET A 73 18.12 -18.49 -18.26
N PHE A 74 17.67 -18.10 -19.43
CA PHE A 74 17.47 -16.70 -19.79
C PHE A 74 16.55 -15.97 -18.80
N ASP A 75 15.45 -16.60 -18.37
CA ASP A 75 14.51 -16.01 -17.40
C ASP A 75 15.17 -15.81 -16.03
N GLU A 76 16.07 -16.70 -15.62
CA GLU A 76 16.83 -16.58 -14.37
C GLU A 76 17.79 -15.40 -14.40
N ILE A 77 18.47 -15.17 -15.50
CA ILE A 77 19.43 -14.08 -15.67
C ILE A 77 18.72 -12.72 -15.63
N TRP A 78 17.55 -12.62 -16.22
CA TRP A 78 16.81 -11.35 -16.36
C TRP A 78 15.72 -11.19 -15.29
N TYR A 79 15.67 -12.11 -14.33
CA TYR A 79 14.68 -12.02 -13.26
C TYR A 79 14.98 -10.87 -12.31
N MET A 80 13.97 -10.04 -12.10
CA MET A 80 14.01 -8.93 -11.19
C MET A 80 12.80 -9.01 -10.28
N HIS A 81 13.00 -8.99 -8.96
CA HIS A 81 11.89 -8.99 -8.01
C HIS A 81 11.11 -7.68 -8.09
N ASP A 82 9.81 -7.75 -8.21
CA ASP A 82 8.94 -6.59 -8.21
C ASP A 82 9.08 -5.77 -6.92
N SER A 83 9.35 -6.43 -5.80
CA SER A 83 9.61 -5.78 -4.51
C SER A 83 10.84 -4.86 -4.52
N SER A 84 11.78 -5.05 -5.45
CA SER A 84 12.97 -4.21 -5.61
C SER A 84 12.67 -2.91 -6.37
N ILE A 85 11.54 -2.84 -7.06
CA ILE A 85 11.15 -1.68 -7.86
C ILE A 85 10.41 -0.69 -6.97
N GLN A 86 11.12 0.34 -6.54
CA GLN A 86 10.57 1.35 -5.64
C GLN A 86 11.35 2.66 -5.69
N ASN A 87 10.70 3.74 -5.32
CA ASN A 87 11.34 5.01 -5.03
C ASN A 87 11.41 5.17 -3.52
N GLN A 88 12.57 4.93 -2.92
CA GLN A 88 12.76 4.94 -1.47
C GLN A 88 12.47 6.29 -0.82
N THR A 89 12.89 7.37 -1.45
CA THR A 89 12.66 8.73 -0.92
C THR A 89 11.17 9.03 -0.83
N GLU A 90 10.45 8.76 -1.91
CA GLU A 90 9.00 8.99 -2.00
C GLU A 90 8.23 8.07 -1.05
N LEU A 91 8.62 6.79 -1.00
CA LEU A 91 7.99 5.81 -0.12
C LEU A 91 8.20 6.16 1.36
N THR A 92 9.38 6.64 1.73
CA THR A 92 9.67 7.11 3.09
C THR A 92 8.80 8.31 3.46
N ALA A 93 8.61 9.25 2.53
CA ALA A 93 7.72 10.39 2.74
C ALA A 93 6.25 9.96 2.91
N ILE A 94 5.79 9.00 2.12
CA ILE A 94 4.45 8.43 2.24
C ILE A 94 4.26 7.76 3.61
N ARG A 95 5.22 6.94 4.03
CA ARG A 95 5.18 6.25 5.33
C ARG A 95 5.17 7.22 6.51
N GLU A 96 5.91 8.32 6.41
CA GLU A 96 5.91 9.35 7.44
C GLU A 96 4.53 10.03 7.56
N LYS A 97 3.89 10.34 6.45
CA LYS A 97 2.52 10.86 6.45
C LYS A 97 1.52 9.88 7.07
N GLU A 98 1.66 8.60 6.76
CA GLU A 98 0.83 7.55 7.36
C GLU A 98 1.04 7.44 8.86
N ARG A 99 2.29 7.56 9.32
CA ARG A 99 2.62 7.60 10.75
C ARG A 99 1.96 8.79 11.44
N VAL A 100 2.03 9.96 10.84
CA VAL A 100 1.39 11.17 11.38
C VAL A 100 -0.13 11.00 11.45
N ARG A 101 -0.75 10.39 10.47
CA ARG A 101 -2.19 10.10 10.49
C ARG A 101 -2.57 9.16 11.64
N MET A 102 -1.74 8.16 11.91
CA MET A 102 -1.96 7.27 13.04
C MET A 102 -1.88 8.02 14.37
N GLU A 103 -0.92 8.93 14.53
CA GLU A 103 -0.81 9.77 15.72
C GLU A 103 -2.01 10.72 15.84
N THR A 104 -2.49 11.28 14.75
CA THR A 104 -3.70 12.12 14.73
C THR A 104 -4.90 11.32 15.20
N GLN A 105 -5.07 10.10 14.76
CA GLN A 105 -6.14 9.21 15.21
C GLN A 105 -6.06 8.94 16.71
N LYS A 106 -4.87 8.61 17.22
CA LYS A 106 -4.67 8.35 18.66
C LYS A 106 -4.99 9.58 19.51
N THR A 107 -4.56 10.74 19.06
CA THR A 107 -4.86 12.01 19.76
C THR A 107 -6.36 12.29 19.78
N ALA A 108 -7.04 12.09 18.66
CA ALA A 108 -8.49 12.27 18.59
C ALA A 108 -9.24 11.33 19.54
N ILE A 109 -8.81 10.08 19.63
CA ILE A 109 -9.40 9.11 20.57
C ILE A 109 -9.22 9.57 22.01
N ARG A 110 -8.03 10.03 22.39
CA ARG A 110 -7.76 10.54 23.74
C ARG A 110 -8.63 11.75 24.07
N ASP A 111 -8.75 12.69 23.13
CA ASP A 111 -9.53 13.91 23.32
C ASP A 111 -11.02 13.59 23.51
N ILE A 112 -11.55 12.69 22.72
CA ILE A 112 -12.95 12.25 22.82
C ILE A 112 -13.18 11.50 24.14
N GLU A 113 -12.28 10.58 24.50
CA GLU A 113 -12.39 9.84 25.77
C GLU A 113 -12.35 10.78 26.98
N LEU A 114 -11.47 11.78 26.95
CA LEU A 114 -11.38 12.79 28.01
C LEU A 114 -12.67 13.59 28.13
N GLU A 115 -13.21 14.08 27.03
CA GLU A 115 -14.47 14.84 27.01
C GLU A 115 -15.64 14.02 27.57
N MET A 116 -15.71 12.74 27.21
CA MET A 116 -16.74 11.84 27.73
C MET A 116 -16.56 11.60 29.23
N ALA A 117 -15.33 11.47 29.71
CA ALA A 117 -15.02 11.34 31.13
C ALA A 117 -15.38 12.60 31.93
N LEU A 118 -15.34 13.77 31.30
CA LEU A 118 -15.71 15.04 31.90
C LEU A 118 -17.21 15.38 31.81
N GLY A 119 -18.02 14.43 31.32
CA GLY A 119 -19.49 14.57 31.32
C GLY A 119 -20.13 14.90 29.97
N GLY A 120 -19.37 14.81 28.87
CA GLY A 120 -19.92 14.98 27.53
C GLY A 120 -21.04 13.97 27.24
N ASP A 121 -22.06 14.42 26.50
CA ASP A 121 -23.20 13.60 26.12
C ASP A 121 -23.03 12.95 24.71
N LYS A 122 -24.05 12.18 24.28
CA LYS A 122 -24.05 11.53 22.98
C LYS A 122 -23.91 12.52 21.81
N ALA A 123 -24.59 13.69 21.91
CA ALA A 123 -24.53 14.71 20.87
C ALA A 123 -23.12 15.27 20.75
N LYS A 124 -22.44 15.54 21.88
CA LYS A 124 -21.05 15.99 21.90
C LYS A 124 -20.09 14.95 21.35
N PHE A 125 -20.30 13.68 21.70
CA PHE A 125 -19.53 12.55 21.15
C PHE A 125 -19.61 12.51 19.64
N MET A 126 -20.82 12.54 19.07
CA MET A 126 -21.02 12.49 17.62
C MET A 126 -20.46 13.71 16.91
N GLU A 127 -20.59 14.90 17.51
CA GLU A 127 -19.99 16.13 16.99
C GLU A 127 -18.46 16.01 16.91
N MET A 128 -17.81 15.62 17.98
CA MET A 128 -16.36 15.47 18.03
C MET A 128 -15.88 14.43 17.03
N LEU A 129 -16.55 13.27 16.96
CA LEU A 129 -16.19 12.20 16.04
C LEU A 129 -16.31 12.63 14.57
N THR A 130 -17.38 13.34 14.24
CA THR A 130 -17.62 13.85 12.88
C THR A 130 -16.58 14.91 12.49
N ASN A 131 -16.17 15.76 13.42
CA ASN A 131 -15.25 16.88 13.17
C ASN A 131 -13.77 16.47 13.13
N VAL A 132 -13.42 15.25 13.46
CA VAL A 132 -12.04 14.76 13.32
C VAL A 132 -11.64 14.76 11.85
N VAL A 133 -10.55 15.44 11.54
CA VAL A 133 -9.96 15.49 10.19
C VAL A 133 -8.66 14.71 10.19
N ILE A 134 -8.60 13.70 9.34
CA ILE A 134 -7.39 12.91 9.08
C ILE A 134 -7.08 13.01 7.58
N GLU A 135 -6.06 13.80 7.24
CA GLU A 135 -5.65 14.07 5.86
C GLU A 135 -4.35 13.39 5.48
#